data_7176c89dcaac614266df7e123fe5bd83
#
_entry.id   7176c89dcaac614266df7e123fe5bd83
#
_cell.length_a   1.000
_cell.length_b   1.000
_cell.length_c   1.000
_cell.angle_alpha   90.00
_cell.angle_beta   90.00
_cell.angle_gamma   90.00
#
_symmetry.space_group_name_H-M   'P 1'
#
loop_
_entity.id
_entity.type
_entity.pdbx_description
1 polymer ?
#
loop_
_entity_poly.entity_id
_entity_poly.type
_entity_poly.pdbx_seq_one_letter_code
_entity_poly.pdbx_strand_id
1 'polypeptide(L)'
;IAGVEVPEDEQASAPALTGPKPVYAGFQMMLETQPIKFGVWVLVAVLIGGVIEFIPMFAVKSNIPTIASVQPYTPLELEGRDIYVREGCYTCHSQMIRPFRAETERYGEYSKAGEFVYDHPFQFGSRRIGPDLHRIGGKYPDIWHYRHMENPRSTSQGSIMPNYDFLLTTKLSTLDTKAKIKAMQTLGVPYSREDIENAVKDLKKQAKQIGDGLAAQGVLDSEDKEIVALIAYMQRLGTDIKKEPIASR
;
A
#
# COMPACT_ATOMS: atom_id res chain seq x y z
N ILE A 1 -18.72 24.76 30.29
CA ILE A 1 -17.57 25.11 31.13
C ILE A 1 -17.87 26.53 31.62
N ALA A 2 -18.23 26.67 32.90
CA ALA A 2 -18.50 27.96 33.52
C ALA A 2 -17.20 28.76 33.56
N GLY A 3 -17.22 29.97 33.01
CA GLY A 3 -16.10 30.89 33.07
C GLY A 3 -15.87 31.30 34.54
N VAL A 4 -14.65 31.09 35.00
CA VAL A 4 -14.21 31.65 36.30
C VAL A 4 -13.99 33.13 36.05
N GLU A 5 -14.84 33.98 36.65
CA GLU A 5 -14.59 35.43 36.72
C GLU A 5 -13.41 35.67 37.67
N VAL A 6 -12.32 36.17 37.10
CA VAL A 6 -11.16 36.62 37.89
C VAL A 6 -11.47 37.99 38.47
N PRO A 7 -11.34 38.19 39.80
CA PRO A 7 -11.61 39.45 40.46
C PRO A 7 -10.77 40.60 39.87
N GLU A 8 -11.37 41.79 39.69
CA GLU A 8 -10.73 42.96 39.07
C GLU A 8 -9.50 43.47 39.83
N ASP A 9 -9.37 43.17 41.10
CA ASP A 9 -8.24 43.54 41.97
C ASP A 9 -6.98 42.70 41.72
N GLU A 10 -7.11 41.50 41.15
CA GLU A 10 -5.97 40.65 40.77
C GLU A 10 -5.36 41.04 39.39
N GLN A 11 -6.10 41.81 38.58
CA GLN A 11 -5.60 42.30 37.28
C GLN A 11 -4.66 43.51 37.40
N ALA A 12 -4.68 44.20 38.52
CA ALA A 12 -3.93 45.45 38.70
C ALA A 12 -2.48 45.31 39.18
N SER A 13 -2.01 44.09 39.50
CA SER A 13 -0.70 43.90 40.15
C SER A 13 0.32 43.05 39.38
N ALA A 14 0.14 42.85 38.08
CA ALA A 14 1.19 42.22 37.29
C ALA A 14 2.42 43.18 37.26
N PRO A 15 3.57 42.78 37.80
CA PRO A 15 4.75 43.64 37.80
C PRO A 15 5.13 43.97 36.35
N ALA A 16 5.22 45.27 36.06
CA ALA A 16 5.74 45.71 34.77
C ALA A 16 7.12 45.06 34.55
N LEU A 17 7.27 44.26 33.50
CA LEU A 17 8.55 43.65 33.12
C LEU A 17 9.54 44.75 32.78
N THR A 18 10.32 45.17 33.79
CA THR A 18 11.36 46.23 33.69
C THR A 18 12.68 45.71 33.11
N GLY A 19 12.70 44.53 32.51
CA GLY A 19 13.87 43.99 31.81
C GLY A 19 14.10 44.65 30.44
N PRO A 20 15.33 44.63 29.92
CA PRO A 20 15.60 45.10 28.56
C PRO A 20 14.74 44.32 27.57
N LYS A 21 13.98 45.03 26.71
CA LYS A 21 13.14 44.41 25.69
C LYS A 21 14.01 43.53 24.82
N PRO A 22 13.69 42.25 24.67
CA PRO A 22 14.47 41.36 23.81
C PRO A 22 14.54 41.93 22.39
N VAL A 23 15.68 41.83 21.74
CA VAL A 23 15.98 42.37 20.41
C VAL A 23 14.98 41.89 19.34
N TYR A 24 14.28 40.80 19.59
CA TYR A 24 13.29 40.19 18.70
C TYR A 24 11.83 40.48 19.05
N ALA A 25 11.59 41.37 20.02
CA ALA A 25 10.24 41.65 20.53
C ALA A 25 9.23 42.07 19.43
N GLY A 26 9.67 42.79 18.43
CA GLY A 26 8.80 43.26 17.33
C GLY A 26 8.29 42.12 16.44
N PHE A 27 9.14 41.18 16.01
CA PHE A 27 8.77 40.07 15.13
C PHE A 27 7.97 39.01 15.90
N GLN A 28 8.43 38.64 17.08
CA GLN A 28 7.73 37.67 17.94
C GLN A 28 6.34 38.19 18.31
N MET A 29 6.20 39.45 18.75
CA MET A 29 4.93 40.04 19.05
C MET A 29 3.99 40.08 17.85
N MET A 30 4.51 40.35 16.64
CA MET A 30 3.73 40.25 15.40
C MET A 30 3.19 38.84 15.17
N LEU A 31 4.00 37.81 15.37
CA LEU A 31 3.58 36.41 15.20
C LEU A 31 2.51 36.03 16.25
N GLU A 32 2.69 36.42 17.49
CA GLU A 32 1.77 36.10 18.58
C GLU A 32 0.43 36.85 18.48
N THR A 33 0.43 38.10 18.02
CA THR A 33 -0.78 38.96 18.01
C THR A 33 -1.52 38.93 16.66
N GLN A 34 -0.92 38.43 15.61
CA GLN A 34 -1.51 38.41 14.26
C GLN A 34 -1.61 37.00 13.68
N PRO A 35 -2.65 36.24 14.07
CA PRO A 35 -2.77 34.80 13.73
C PRO A 35 -2.77 34.54 12.23
N ILE A 36 -3.30 35.44 11.42
CA ILE A 36 -3.28 35.31 9.95
C ILE A 36 -1.84 35.37 9.41
N LYS A 37 -1.04 36.33 9.86
CA LYS A 37 0.36 36.45 9.44
C LYS A 37 1.17 35.27 9.94
N PHE A 38 0.94 34.82 11.17
CA PHE A 38 1.55 33.61 11.70
C PHE A 38 1.23 32.39 10.83
N GLY A 39 -0.06 32.19 10.50
CA GLY A 39 -0.49 31.11 9.62
C GLY A 39 0.17 31.16 8.24
N VAL A 40 0.29 32.34 7.62
CA VAL A 40 0.99 32.50 6.34
C VAL A 40 2.48 32.15 6.45
N TRP A 41 3.17 32.60 7.50
CA TRP A 41 4.59 32.26 7.69
C TRP A 41 4.80 30.77 7.95
N VAL A 42 3.91 30.14 8.71
CA VAL A 42 3.94 28.67 8.92
C VAL A 42 3.74 27.96 7.59
N LEU A 43 2.75 28.37 6.80
CA LEU A 43 2.50 27.78 5.49
C LEU A 43 3.72 27.91 4.57
N VAL A 44 4.33 29.09 4.51
CA VAL A 44 5.54 29.33 3.70
C VAL A 44 6.70 28.44 4.16
N ALA A 45 6.94 28.34 5.48
CA ALA A 45 8.00 27.50 6.01
C ALA A 45 7.78 26.01 5.68
N VAL A 46 6.54 25.52 5.82
CA VAL A 46 6.17 24.13 5.49
C VAL A 46 6.34 23.86 4.00
N LEU A 47 5.91 24.80 3.14
CA LEU A 47 6.07 24.66 1.69
C LEU A 47 7.55 24.65 1.29
N ILE A 48 8.38 25.53 1.85
CA ILE A 48 9.83 25.55 1.58
C ILE A 48 10.46 24.21 2.01
N GLY A 49 10.19 23.75 3.24
CA GLY A 49 10.72 22.48 3.72
C GLY A 49 10.27 21.30 2.87
N GLY A 50 8.97 21.25 2.54
CA GLY A 50 8.42 20.22 1.65
C GLY A 50 9.07 20.22 0.26
N VAL A 51 9.20 21.37 -0.36
CA VAL A 51 9.82 21.50 -1.70
C VAL A 51 11.28 21.03 -1.70
N ILE A 52 12.05 21.39 -0.68
CA ILE A 52 13.46 20.96 -0.54
C ILE A 52 13.58 19.45 -0.46
N GLU A 53 12.62 18.78 0.19
CA GLU A 53 12.63 17.32 0.35
C GLU A 53 12.03 16.60 -0.86
N PHE A 54 10.87 17.04 -1.34
CA PHE A 54 10.15 16.35 -2.42
C PHE A 54 10.79 16.48 -3.79
N ILE A 55 11.35 17.64 -4.15
CA ILE A 55 11.96 17.82 -5.47
C ILE A 55 13.10 16.83 -5.73
N PRO A 56 14.09 16.66 -4.83
CA PRO A 56 15.14 15.67 -5.03
C PRO A 56 14.63 14.23 -5.10
N MET A 57 13.61 13.90 -4.32
CA MET A 57 13.02 12.56 -4.32
C MET A 57 12.46 12.18 -5.70
N PHE A 58 11.81 13.11 -6.39
CA PHE A 58 11.26 12.87 -7.72
C PHE A 58 12.27 13.10 -8.86
N ALA A 59 13.22 14.01 -8.69
CA ALA A 59 14.19 14.39 -9.73
C ALA A 59 15.37 13.41 -9.79
N VAL A 60 15.80 12.82 -8.66
CA VAL A 60 16.99 11.98 -8.58
C VAL A 60 16.59 10.49 -8.69
N LYS A 61 16.62 9.95 -9.90
CA LYS A 61 16.24 8.55 -10.18
C LYS A 61 17.04 7.53 -9.36
N SER A 62 18.32 7.82 -9.02
CA SER A 62 19.14 6.93 -8.20
C SER A 62 18.65 6.76 -6.76
N ASN A 63 17.75 7.63 -6.28
CA ASN A 63 17.14 7.50 -4.97
C ASN A 63 16.02 6.44 -4.94
N ILE A 64 15.55 6.00 -6.11
CA ILE A 64 14.52 4.97 -6.23
C ILE A 64 15.23 3.63 -6.37
N PRO A 65 15.20 2.76 -5.33
CA PRO A 65 15.81 1.45 -5.43
C PRO A 65 15.06 0.61 -6.48
N THR A 66 15.80 -0.03 -7.36
CA THR A 66 15.23 -0.92 -8.38
C THR A 66 15.90 -2.29 -8.32
N ILE A 67 15.12 -3.32 -8.61
CA ILE A 67 15.58 -4.70 -8.75
C ILE A 67 15.20 -5.15 -10.15
N ALA A 68 16.16 -5.55 -10.97
CA ALA A 68 15.96 -5.82 -12.40
C ALA A 68 14.95 -6.94 -12.69
N SER A 69 14.76 -7.87 -11.77
CA SER A 69 13.77 -8.94 -11.90
C SER A 69 12.34 -8.55 -11.53
N VAL A 70 12.14 -7.40 -10.85
CA VAL A 70 10.82 -6.93 -10.46
C VAL A 70 10.08 -6.38 -11.68
N GLN A 71 8.88 -6.89 -11.90
CA GLN A 71 8.02 -6.55 -13.03
C GLN A 71 6.74 -5.86 -12.54
N PRO A 72 6.11 -5.00 -13.37
CA PRO A 72 4.77 -4.50 -13.13
C PRO A 72 3.76 -5.65 -12.92
N TYR A 73 2.70 -5.38 -12.17
CA TYR A 73 1.59 -6.34 -12.04
C TYR A 73 0.93 -6.59 -13.39
N THR A 74 0.56 -7.84 -13.65
CA THR A 74 -0.34 -8.13 -14.78
C THR A 74 -1.72 -7.51 -14.52
N PRO A 75 -2.56 -7.35 -15.56
CA PRO A 75 -3.91 -6.81 -15.36
C PRO A 75 -4.75 -7.59 -14.33
N LEU A 76 -4.63 -8.93 -14.28
CA LEU A 76 -5.35 -9.75 -13.31
C LEU A 76 -4.77 -9.59 -11.89
N GLU A 77 -3.46 -9.53 -11.75
CA GLU A 77 -2.78 -9.30 -10.47
C GLU A 77 -3.15 -7.91 -9.89
N LEU A 78 -3.26 -6.90 -10.76
CA LEU A 78 -3.68 -5.56 -10.34
C LEU A 78 -5.14 -5.53 -9.84
N GLU A 79 -6.05 -6.23 -10.53
CA GLU A 79 -7.43 -6.40 -10.04
C GLU A 79 -7.46 -7.15 -8.70
N GLY A 80 -6.65 -8.19 -8.56
CA GLY A 80 -6.51 -8.93 -7.30
C GLY A 80 -5.96 -8.06 -6.16
N ARG A 81 -5.02 -7.16 -6.48
CA ARG A 81 -4.53 -6.17 -5.54
C ARG A 81 -5.62 -5.19 -5.08
N ASP A 82 -6.44 -4.72 -6.01
CA ASP A 82 -7.55 -3.84 -5.67
C ASP A 82 -8.58 -4.53 -4.78
N ILE A 83 -8.86 -5.81 -5.01
CA ILE A 83 -9.71 -6.63 -4.13
C ILE A 83 -9.07 -6.75 -2.75
N TYR A 84 -7.77 -7.04 -2.67
CA TYR A 84 -7.02 -7.11 -1.41
C TYR A 84 -7.13 -5.82 -0.60
N VAL A 85 -7.05 -4.66 -1.27
CA VAL A 85 -7.19 -3.34 -0.63
C VAL A 85 -8.64 -3.08 -0.24
N ARG A 86 -9.60 -3.37 -1.11
CA ARG A 86 -11.03 -3.18 -0.87
C ARG A 86 -11.52 -3.98 0.33
N GLU A 87 -11.10 -5.23 0.44
CA GLU A 87 -11.48 -6.12 1.54
C GLU A 87 -10.67 -5.88 2.83
N GLY A 88 -9.71 -4.95 2.80
CA GLY A 88 -8.95 -4.54 3.98
C GLY A 88 -7.98 -5.61 4.52
N CYS A 89 -7.50 -6.52 3.68
CA CYS A 89 -6.59 -7.61 4.09
C CYS A 89 -5.33 -7.08 4.80
N TYR A 90 -4.83 -5.91 4.38
CA TYR A 90 -3.69 -5.22 4.98
C TYR A 90 -3.92 -4.75 6.43
N THR A 91 -5.17 -4.74 6.91
CA THR A 91 -5.48 -4.39 8.31
C THR A 91 -5.11 -5.50 9.28
N CYS A 92 -5.10 -6.76 8.82
CA CYS A 92 -4.75 -7.95 9.61
C CYS A 92 -3.42 -8.58 9.18
N HIS A 93 -3.02 -8.42 7.92
CA HIS A 93 -1.81 -8.97 7.34
C HIS A 93 -0.82 -7.87 6.94
N SER A 94 0.44 -8.00 7.32
CA SER A 94 1.51 -7.17 6.77
C SER A 94 2.06 -7.76 5.47
N GLN A 95 2.72 -6.91 4.68
CA GLN A 95 3.49 -7.31 3.50
C GLN A 95 4.90 -6.73 3.57
N MET A 96 5.53 -6.78 4.74
CA MET A 96 6.90 -6.31 4.95
C MET A 96 7.59 -7.15 6.02
N ILE A 97 8.50 -7.99 5.59
CA ILE A 97 9.36 -8.79 6.47
C ILE A 97 10.55 -7.93 6.85
N ARG A 98 10.72 -7.68 8.15
CA ARG A 98 11.84 -6.89 8.67
C ARG A 98 13.14 -7.72 8.69
N PRO A 99 14.34 -7.09 8.67
CA PRO A 99 15.62 -7.80 8.66
C PRO A 99 16.01 -8.34 10.06
N PHE A 100 15.03 -8.92 10.77
CA PHE A 100 15.27 -9.59 12.06
C PHE A 100 15.27 -11.09 11.88
N ARG A 101 16.19 -11.76 12.57
CA ARG A 101 16.35 -13.22 12.47
C ARG A 101 15.03 -13.98 12.68
N ALA A 102 14.26 -13.63 13.71
CA ALA A 102 12.98 -14.28 14.00
C ALA A 102 11.95 -14.13 12.86
N GLU A 103 11.99 -13.03 12.10
CA GLU A 103 11.09 -12.82 10.97
C GLU A 103 11.56 -13.54 9.72
N THR A 104 12.86 -13.46 9.44
CA THR A 104 13.42 -14.11 8.24
C THR A 104 13.39 -15.63 8.36
N GLU A 105 13.57 -16.21 9.54
CA GLU A 105 13.38 -17.65 9.78
C GLU A 105 11.92 -18.08 9.63
N ARG A 106 10.97 -17.22 10.00
CA ARG A 106 9.54 -17.54 9.94
C ARG A 106 8.93 -17.35 8.55
N TYR A 107 9.27 -16.26 7.87
CA TYR A 107 8.58 -15.83 6.65
C TYR A 107 9.45 -15.95 5.40
N GLY A 108 10.75 -15.98 5.54
CA GLY A 108 11.72 -15.99 4.45
C GLY A 108 12.52 -14.69 4.38
N GLU A 109 13.19 -14.45 3.27
CA GLU A 109 14.07 -13.29 3.08
C GLU A 109 13.34 -11.96 3.36
N TYR A 110 14.03 -11.03 4.06
CA TYR A 110 13.49 -9.72 4.38
C TYR A 110 13.13 -8.91 3.13
N SER A 111 12.14 -8.05 3.27
CA SER A 111 11.61 -7.23 2.18
C SER A 111 12.59 -6.13 1.78
N LYS A 112 12.87 -6.02 0.49
CA LYS A 112 13.75 -5.00 -0.09
C LYS A 112 12.90 -3.88 -0.71
N ALA A 113 13.31 -2.63 -0.55
CA ALA A 113 12.56 -1.48 -1.06
C ALA A 113 12.29 -1.57 -2.57
N GLY A 114 13.24 -2.08 -3.35
CA GLY A 114 13.08 -2.27 -4.79
C GLY A 114 12.00 -3.26 -5.22
N GLU A 115 11.51 -4.11 -4.31
CA GLU A 115 10.41 -5.02 -4.62
C GLU A 115 9.07 -4.31 -4.76
N PHE A 116 8.94 -3.12 -4.17
CA PHE A 116 7.70 -2.34 -4.13
C PHE A 116 7.69 -1.16 -5.11
N VAL A 117 8.67 -1.05 -5.98
CA VAL A 117 8.84 0.11 -6.88
C VAL A 117 7.62 0.38 -7.75
N TYR A 118 6.82 -0.62 -8.06
CA TYR A 118 5.58 -0.52 -8.85
C TYR A 118 4.31 -0.65 -8.01
N ASP A 119 4.43 -0.65 -6.69
CA ASP A 119 3.29 -0.79 -5.78
C ASP A 119 2.82 0.59 -5.27
N HIS A 120 1.73 1.08 -5.82
CA HIS A 120 1.17 2.40 -5.53
C HIS A 120 -0.29 2.29 -5.06
N PRO A 121 -0.57 2.58 -3.77
CA PRO A 121 0.33 2.77 -2.62
C PRO A 121 0.87 1.44 -2.07
N PHE A 122 1.94 1.50 -1.29
CA PHE A 122 2.51 0.34 -0.59
C PHE A 122 1.49 -0.29 0.37
N GLN A 123 1.47 -1.62 0.40
CA GLN A 123 0.56 -2.40 1.24
C GLN A 123 1.29 -3.01 2.45
N PHE A 124 2.23 -2.30 3.05
CA PHE A 124 3.07 -2.83 4.13
C PHE A 124 2.27 -3.38 5.31
N GLY A 125 1.20 -2.69 5.70
CA GLY A 125 0.44 -3.01 6.89
C GLY A 125 1.24 -2.81 8.18
N SER A 126 0.57 -2.54 9.28
CA SER A 126 1.22 -2.35 10.59
C SER A 126 0.88 -3.45 11.58
N ARG A 127 -0.04 -4.35 11.24
CA ARG A 127 -0.55 -5.41 12.12
C ARG A 127 -0.27 -6.78 11.54
N ARG A 128 -0.09 -7.74 12.45
CA ARG A 128 0.09 -9.16 12.14
C ARG A 128 -0.85 -9.99 13.00
N ILE A 129 -2.15 -9.72 12.89
CA ILE A 129 -3.20 -10.60 13.43
C ILE A 129 -3.13 -11.94 12.69
N GLY A 130 -2.96 -11.89 11.36
CA GLY A 130 -2.51 -12.98 10.52
C GLY A 130 -1.01 -12.89 10.20
N PRO A 131 -0.44 -13.88 9.50
CA PRO A 131 0.96 -13.88 9.09
C PRO A 131 1.27 -12.78 8.07
N ASP A 132 2.57 -12.44 7.93
CA ASP A 132 3.05 -11.62 6.82
C ASP A 132 2.86 -12.36 5.48
N LEU A 133 2.41 -11.63 4.45
CA LEU A 133 2.08 -12.21 3.14
C LEU A 133 3.12 -11.90 2.05
N HIS A 134 4.18 -11.15 2.34
CA HIS A 134 5.11 -10.74 1.29
C HIS A 134 5.83 -11.92 0.59
N ARG A 135 5.94 -13.07 1.24
CA ARG A 135 6.53 -14.29 0.65
C ARG A 135 5.53 -15.41 0.49
N ILE A 136 4.25 -15.08 0.30
CA ILE A 136 3.20 -16.09 0.16
C ILE A 136 3.20 -16.72 -1.24
N GLY A 137 3.66 -15.99 -2.26
CA GLY A 137 3.66 -16.47 -3.64
C GLY A 137 4.47 -17.75 -3.84
N GLY A 138 3.85 -18.73 -4.45
CA GLY A 138 4.41 -20.07 -4.65
C GLY A 138 4.54 -20.94 -3.40
N LYS A 139 4.09 -20.47 -2.23
CA LYS A 139 4.15 -21.24 -0.98
C LYS A 139 3.03 -22.27 -0.89
N TYR A 140 1.86 -21.92 -1.36
CA TYR A 140 0.69 -22.81 -1.40
C TYR A 140 0.10 -22.86 -2.82
N PRO A 141 -0.53 -23.97 -3.22
CA PRO A 141 -1.19 -24.06 -4.51
C PRO A 141 -2.48 -23.22 -4.56
N ASP A 142 -2.97 -22.91 -5.78
CA ASP A 142 -4.16 -22.07 -5.99
C ASP A 142 -5.40 -22.59 -5.25
N ILE A 143 -5.60 -23.90 -5.23
CA ILE A 143 -6.70 -24.54 -4.51
C ILE A 143 -6.63 -24.28 -2.99
N TRP A 144 -5.44 -24.17 -2.42
CA TRP A 144 -5.29 -23.84 -1.01
C TRP A 144 -5.80 -22.42 -0.74
N HIS A 145 -5.43 -21.46 -1.59
CA HIS A 145 -5.91 -20.08 -1.48
C HIS A 145 -7.43 -20.00 -1.65
N TYR A 146 -7.98 -20.74 -2.62
CA TYR A 146 -9.41 -20.84 -2.83
C TYR A 146 -10.12 -21.33 -1.57
N ARG A 147 -9.72 -22.49 -1.01
CA ARG A 147 -10.30 -23.07 0.18
C ARG A 147 -10.09 -22.21 1.43
N HIS A 148 -8.97 -21.51 1.50
CA HIS A 148 -8.68 -20.59 2.60
C HIS A 148 -9.63 -19.40 2.60
N MET A 149 -9.98 -18.84 1.45
CA MET A 149 -10.97 -17.76 1.35
C MET A 149 -12.39 -18.25 1.58
N GLU A 150 -12.72 -19.46 1.12
CA GLU A 150 -14.01 -20.10 1.37
C GLU A 150 -14.25 -20.29 2.88
N ASN A 151 -13.29 -20.94 3.56
CA ASN A 151 -13.32 -21.16 4.99
C ASN A 151 -11.89 -21.29 5.55
N PRO A 152 -11.34 -20.24 6.18
CA PRO A 152 -9.98 -20.26 6.70
C PRO A 152 -9.68 -21.41 7.65
N ARG A 153 -10.70 -21.86 8.40
CA ARG A 153 -10.55 -22.96 9.39
C ARG A 153 -10.34 -24.30 8.74
N SER A 154 -10.74 -24.46 7.46
CA SER A 154 -10.52 -25.72 6.71
C SER A 154 -9.05 -25.96 6.39
N THR A 155 -8.27 -24.90 6.24
CA THR A 155 -6.84 -24.97 5.91
C THR A 155 -5.91 -24.59 7.06
N SER A 156 -6.44 -23.84 8.05
CA SER A 156 -5.69 -23.35 9.21
C SER A 156 -6.56 -23.51 10.47
N GLN A 157 -6.41 -24.62 11.15
CA GLN A 157 -7.19 -24.92 12.35
C GLN A 157 -7.07 -23.80 13.40
N GLY A 158 -8.20 -23.39 13.99
CA GLY A 158 -8.24 -22.31 14.99
C GLY A 158 -8.09 -20.89 14.41
N SER A 159 -8.13 -20.73 13.09
CA SER A 159 -8.08 -19.40 12.47
C SER A 159 -9.24 -18.52 12.93
N ILE A 160 -8.93 -17.26 13.26
CA ILE A 160 -9.89 -16.20 13.55
C ILE A 160 -10.22 -15.35 12.32
N MET A 161 -9.59 -15.62 11.17
CA MET A 161 -9.86 -14.94 9.91
C MET A 161 -11.33 -15.16 9.52
N PRO A 162 -12.08 -14.12 9.12
CA PRO A 162 -13.43 -14.28 8.60
C PRO A 162 -13.44 -15.01 7.26
N ASN A 163 -14.58 -15.56 6.89
CA ASN A 163 -14.77 -16.14 5.56
C ASN A 163 -14.92 -15.03 4.51
N TYR A 164 -14.36 -15.27 3.33
CA TYR A 164 -14.50 -14.40 2.15
C TYR A 164 -15.14 -15.19 0.99
N ASP A 165 -16.10 -16.05 1.32
CA ASP A 165 -16.80 -16.94 0.41
C ASP A 165 -17.57 -16.19 -0.69
N PHE A 166 -17.99 -14.96 -0.44
CA PHE A 166 -18.60 -14.10 -1.46
C PHE A 166 -17.67 -13.83 -2.66
N LEU A 167 -16.35 -13.86 -2.50
CA LEU A 167 -15.38 -13.71 -3.61
C LEU A 167 -15.47 -14.88 -4.60
N LEU A 168 -15.97 -16.03 -4.15
CA LEU A 168 -16.11 -17.23 -4.98
C LEU A 168 -17.33 -17.12 -5.91
N THR A 169 -18.27 -16.23 -5.60
CA THR A 169 -19.52 -16.06 -6.35
C THR A 169 -19.59 -14.73 -7.09
N THR A 170 -18.92 -13.70 -6.56
CA THR A 170 -18.91 -12.35 -7.16
C THR A 170 -18.11 -12.37 -8.48
N LYS A 171 -18.72 -11.83 -9.53
CA LYS A 171 -18.07 -11.71 -10.84
C LYS A 171 -17.02 -10.62 -10.86
N LEU A 172 -15.85 -10.93 -11.41
CA LEU A 172 -14.79 -9.98 -11.64
C LEU A 172 -15.20 -8.94 -12.69
N SER A 173 -15.22 -7.67 -12.30
CA SER A 173 -15.45 -6.57 -13.24
C SER A 173 -14.17 -6.26 -14.00
N THR A 174 -14.27 -6.15 -15.32
CA THR A 174 -13.16 -5.76 -16.19
C THR A 174 -13.34 -4.38 -16.83
N LEU A 175 -14.37 -3.62 -16.38
CA LEU A 175 -14.74 -2.33 -16.98
C LEU A 175 -13.64 -1.29 -16.88
N ASP A 176 -12.98 -1.22 -15.72
CA ASP A 176 -11.99 -0.19 -15.41
C ASP A 176 -10.54 -0.68 -15.57
N THR A 177 -10.31 -1.93 -15.95
CA THR A 177 -8.96 -2.53 -16.01
C THR A 177 -8.00 -1.71 -16.87
N LYS A 178 -8.42 -1.27 -18.06
CA LYS A 178 -7.58 -0.42 -18.94
C LYS A 178 -7.28 0.94 -18.29
N ALA A 179 -8.26 1.53 -17.63
CA ALA A 179 -8.09 2.82 -16.95
C ALA A 179 -7.11 2.70 -15.77
N LYS A 180 -7.17 1.61 -15.02
CA LYS A 180 -6.24 1.31 -13.91
C LYS A 180 -4.80 1.15 -14.41
N ILE A 181 -4.57 0.36 -15.45
CA ILE A 181 -3.23 0.20 -16.06
C ILE A 181 -2.70 1.55 -16.56
N LYS A 182 -3.56 2.36 -17.20
CA LYS A 182 -3.19 3.72 -17.63
C LYS A 182 -2.87 4.64 -16.45
N ALA A 183 -3.60 4.56 -15.37
CA ALA A 183 -3.32 5.32 -14.15
C ALA A 183 -1.96 4.94 -13.56
N MET A 184 -1.66 3.65 -13.47
CA MET A 184 -0.36 3.15 -13.03
C MET A 184 0.78 3.61 -13.97
N GLN A 185 0.57 3.63 -15.28
CA GLN A 185 1.52 4.19 -16.24
C GLN A 185 1.79 5.69 -15.96
N THR A 186 0.75 6.46 -15.62
CA THR A 186 0.89 7.88 -15.26
C THR A 186 1.71 8.08 -13.99
N LEU A 187 1.67 7.11 -13.06
CA LEU A 187 2.49 7.08 -11.84
C LEU A 187 3.94 6.61 -12.10
N GLY A 188 4.31 6.30 -13.34
CA GLY A 188 5.67 5.93 -13.71
C GLY A 188 5.93 4.43 -13.82
N VAL A 189 4.91 3.59 -13.69
CA VAL A 189 5.04 2.14 -13.94
C VAL A 189 5.23 1.92 -15.44
N PRO A 190 6.20 1.10 -15.90
CA PRO A 190 6.60 0.99 -17.30
C PRO A 190 5.66 0.11 -18.14
N TYR A 191 4.36 0.40 -18.12
CA TYR A 191 3.41 -0.22 -19.04
C TYR A 191 3.51 0.37 -20.44
N SER A 192 3.52 -0.46 -21.46
CA SER A 192 3.46 -0.05 -22.85
C SER A 192 2.02 0.28 -23.29
N ARG A 193 1.86 0.87 -24.47
CA ARG A 193 0.52 1.04 -25.08
C ARG A 193 -0.14 -0.29 -25.37
N GLU A 194 0.65 -1.28 -25.78
CA GLU A 194 0.18 -2.64 -26.07
C GLU A 194 -0.37 -3.31 -24.81
N ASP A 195 0.29 -3.15 -23.66
CA ASP A 195 -0.19 -3.68 -22.37
C ASP A 195 -1.56 -3.09 -22.02
N ILE A 196 -1.76 -1.78 -22.27
CA ILE A 196 -3.05 -1.13 -22.02
C ILE A 196 -4.13 -1.64 -22.98
N GLU A 197 -3.82 -1.77 -24.26
CA GLU A 197 -4.79 -2.22 -25.28
C GLU A 197 -5.19 -3.68 -25.04
N ASN A 198 -4.25 -4.55 -24.72
CA ASN A 198 -4.47 -5.97 -24.48
C ASN A 198 -4.89 -6.32 -23.05
N ALA A 199 -4.95 -5.35 -22.13
CA ALA A 199 -5.16 -5.58 -20.70
C ALA A 199 -6.31 -6.56 -20.36
N VAL A 200 -7.47 -6.38 -20.96
CA VAL A 200 -8.63 -7.26 -20.72
C VAL A 200 -8.43 -8.66 -21.33
N LYS A 201 -7.75 -8.75 -22.46
CA LYS A 201 -7.43 -10.04 -23.11
C LYS A 201 -6.45 -10.83 -22.26
N ASP A 202 -5.42 -10.18 -21.76
CA ASP A 202 -4.38 -10.82 -20.96
C ASP A 202 -4.93 -11.21 -19.58
N LEU A 203 -5.78 -10.35 -18.98
CA LEU A 203 -6.53 -10.69 -17.78
C LEU A 203 -7.32 -11.99 -17.95
N LYS A 204 -8.15 -12.08 -19.01
CA LYS A 204 -8.97 -13.26 -19.26
C LYS A 204 -8.14 -14.50 -19.53
N LYS A 205 -7.00 -14.35 -20.22
CA LYS A 205 -6.08 -15.46 -20.49
C LYS A 205 -5.49 -16.01 -19.19
N GLN A 206 -5.01 -15.14 -18.31
CA GLN A 206 -4.45 -15.54 -17.01
C GLN A 206 -5.53 -16.11 -16.10
N ALA A 207 -6.72 -15.48 -16.04
CA ALA A 207 -7.86 -15.97 -15.27
C ALA A 207 -8.28 -17.39 -15.69
N LYS A 208 -8.32 -17.64 -17.00
CA LYS A 208 -8.59 -18.98 -17.54
C LYS A 208 -7.54 -20.00 -17.11
N GLN A 209 -6.24 -19.65 -17.12
CA GLN A 209 -5.18 -20.57 -16.70
C GLN A 209 -5.35 -20.99 -15.23
N ILE A 210 -5.66 -20.05 -14.35
CA ILE A 210 -5.91 -20.34 -12.94
C ILE A 210 -7.21 -21.13 -12.77
N GLY A 211 -8.29 -20.74 -13.50
CA GLY A 211 -9.56 -21.45 -13.50
C GLY A 211 -9.45 -22.90 -13.97
N ASP A 212 -8.71 -23.17 -15.05
CA ASP A 212 -8.45 -24.52 -15.54
C ASP A 212 -7.69 -25.36 -14.47
N GLY A 213 -6.71 -24.74 -13.77
CA GLY A 213 -6.00 -25.38 -12.67
C GLY A 213 -6.90 -25.73 -11.48
N LEU A 214 -7.85 -24.86 -11.16
CA LEU A 214 -8.86 -25.10 -10.11
C LEU A 214 -9.87 -26.15 -10.55
N ALA A 215 -10.31 -26.14 -11.82
CA ALA A 215 -11.23 -27.13 -12.38
C ALA A 215 -10.66 -28.55 -12.34
N ALA A 216 -9.36 -28.71 -12.62
CA ALA A 216 -8.66 -29.98 -12.47
C ALA A 216 -8.68 -30.53 -11.02
N GLN A 217 -8.97 -29.68 -10.04
CA GLN A 217 -9.07 -30.01 -8.61
C GLN A 217 -10.52 -29.96 -8.08
N GLY A 218 -11.51 -29.95 -9.00
CA GLY A 218 -12.94 -30.08 -8.69
C GLY A 218 -13.67 -28.74 -8.42
N VAL A 219 -13.03 -27.59 -8.70
CA VAL A 219 -13.67 -26.28 -8.60
C VAL A 219 -14.02 -25.78 -9.99
N LEU A 220 -15.30 -25.86 -10.35
CA LEU A 220 -15.81 -25.45 -11.66
C LEU A 220 -16.23 -23.97 -11.66
N ASP A 221 -16.28 -23.35 -12.86
CA ASP A 221 -16.84 -22.03 -13.13
C ASP A 221 -16.23 -20.89 -12.26
N SER A 222 -14.93 -20.98 -11.98
CA SER A 222 -14.23 -19.99 -11.15
C SER A 222 -13.54 -18.88 -11.95
N GLU A 223 -13.32 -19.05 -13.26
CA GLU A 223 -12.49 -18.17 -14.09
C GLU A 223 -12.97 -16.72 -14.18
N ASP A 224 -14.27 -16.48 -14.01
CA ASP A 224 -14.86 -15.14 -14.03
C ASP A 224 -15.12 -14.56 -12.63
N LYS A 225 -14.59 -15.16 -11.57
CA LYS A 225 -14.81 -14.75 -10.19
C LYS A 225 -13.65 -13.92 -9.61
N GLU A 226 -14.00 -13.06 -8.66
CA GLU A 226 -13.02 -12.21 -7.97
C GLU A 226 -11.91 -13.01 -7.27
N ILE A 227 -12.22 -14.20 -6.79
CA ILE A 227 -11.26 -15.08 -6.13
C ILE A 227 -10.04 -15.38 -7.00
N VAL A 228 -10.22 -15.53 -8.32
CA VAL A 228 -9.14 -15.84 -9.26
C VAL A 228 -8.17 -14.67 -9.38
N ALA A 229 -8.68 -13.44 -9.36
CA ALA A 229 -7.81 -12.25 -9.35
C ALA A 229 -7.02 -12.15 -8.03
N LEU A 230 -7.69 -12.41 -6.90
CA LEU A 230 -7.01 -12.41 -5.60
C LEU A 230 -5.93 -13.50 -5.55
N ILE A 231 -6.18 -14.71 -6.06
CA ILE A 231 -5.19 -15.78 -6.15
C ILE A 231 -4.00 -15.33 -7.00
N ALA A 232 -4.23 -14.72 -8.17
CA ALA A 232 -3.16 -14.21 -9.02
C ALA A 232 -2.26 -13.22 -8.26
N TYR A 233 -2.85 -12.29 -7.52
CA TYR A 233 -2.10 -11.35 -6.69
C TYR A 233 -1.32 -12.05 -5.58
N MET A 234 -1.94 -12.99 -4.83
CA MET A 234 -1.26 -13.74 -3.77
C MET A 234 -0.06 -14.53 -4.31
N GLN A 235 -0.23 -15.20 -5.44
CA GLN A 235 0.84 -15.97 -6.09
C GLN A 235 1.97 -15.10 -6.63
N ARG A 236 1.71 -13.82 -6.86
CA ARG A 236 2.71 -12.85 -7.30
C ARG A 236 3.65 -12.41 -6.19
N LEU A 237 3.14 -12.29 -4.96
CA LEU A 237 3.84 -11.66 -3.85
C LEU A 237 5.19 -12.32 -3.54
N GLY A 238 6.26 -11.51 -3.63
CA GLY A 238 7.63 -11.88 -3.30
C GLY A 238 8.27 -12.93 -4.18
N THR A 239 7.74 -13.18 -5.38
CA THR A 239 8.30 -14.15 -6.32
C THR A 239 9.37 -13.57 -7.23
N ASP A 240 9.34 -12.27 -7.49
CA ASP A 240 10.23 -11.64 -8.47
C ASP A 240 11.69 -11.70 -8.12
N ILE A 241 12.03 -11.55 -6.85
CA ILE A 241 13.43 -11.64 -6.40
C ILE A 241 14.07 -13.02 -6.62
N LYS A 242 13.23 -14.04 -6.89
CA LYS A 242 13.68 -15.40 -7.18
C LYS A 242 13.88 -15.65 -8.67
N LYS A 243 13.46 -14.71 -9.52
CA LYS A 243 13.61 -14.80 -10.98
C LYS A 243 14.97 -14.26 -11.39
N GLU A 244 15.56 -14.81 -12.43
CA GLU A 244 16.74 -14.23 -13.04
C GLU A 244 16.40 -12.82 -13.59
N PRO A 245 17.35 -11.87 -13.55
CA PRO A 245 17.14 -10.55 -14.13
C PRO A 245 16.81 -10.68 -15.62
N ILE A 246 15.72 -10.06 -16.06
CA ILE A 246 15.41 -10.01 -17.49
C ILE A 246 16.49 -9.11 -18.12
N ALA A 247 17.24 -9.67 -19.08
CA ALA A 247 18.20 -8.89 -19.85
C ALA A 247 17.49 -7.67 -20.43
N SER A 248 18.02 -6.48 -20.17
CA SER A 248 17.46 -5.21 -20.65
C SER A 248 17.31 -5.28 -22.18
N ARG A 249 16.07 -5.17 -22.66
CA ARG A 249 15.78 -4.95 -24.08
C ARG A 249 16.05 -3.51 -24.47
#